data_b31b224338a27407996bcc252819f3cd
#
_entry.id   b31b224338a27407996bcc252819f3cd
#
_cell.length_a   1.000
_cell.length_b   1.000
_cell.length_c   1.000
_cell.angle_alpha   90.00
_cell.angle_beta   90.00
_cell.angle_gamma   90.00
#
_symmetry.space_group_name_H-M   'P 1'
#
loop_
_entity.id
_entity.type
_entity.pdbx_description
1 polymer ?
#
loop_
_entity_poly.entity_id
_entity_poly.type
_entity_poly.pdbx_seq_one_letter_code
_entity_poly.pdbx_strand_id
1 'polypeptide(L)'
;KRQGSKLKVVSMGDSSPAFKAGIFKGDEILEIDNNEITQGIGAYDSYVRMIDRDNIDTYRIKVLRNAEIKTIKVQSEQRCRFNFFIDLDNDTFNAFANGEYIVFSLRMAKWLLMDDIGAAIVFAHELAHNANHHVRAKTQNASAGALVGLLFGLYVGFPGDMMEIGQSIGATSFSIEYENEADYLSMDILAQSGYD
;
A
#
# COMPACT_ATOMS: atom_id res chain seq x y z
N LYS A 1 -8.98 34.29 12.22
CA LYS A 1 -8.69 33.50 10.99
C LYS A 1 -7.72 32.41 11.40
N ARG A 2 -8.17 31.13 11.45
CA ARG A 2 -7.24 30.01 11.61
C ARG A 2 -6.39 29.96 10.36
N GLN A 3 -5.08 30.18 10.51
CA GLN A 3 -4.10 30.01 9.43
C GLN A 3 -4.18 28.54 9.04
N GLY A 4 -4.48 28.24 7.79
CA GLY A 4 -4.58 26.86 7.30
C GLY A 4 -3.26 26.11 7.54
N SER A 5 -3.34 24.82 7.85
CA SER A 5 -2.14 23.98 8.01
C SER A 5 -1.41 23.91 6.67
N LYS A 6 -0.10 24.13 6.70
CA LYS A 6 0.78 24.10 5.55
C LYS A 6 1.23 22.67 5.27
N LEU A 7 1.42 22.34 4.00
CA LEU A 7 1.95 21.04 3.61
C LEU A 7 3.46 21.00 3.84
N LYS A 8 3.92 20.16 4.78
CA LYS A 8 5.34 20.02 5.11
C LYS A 8 5.82 18.59 4.88
N VAL A 9 7.07 18.48 4.46
CA VAL A 9 7.77 17.20 4.38
C VAL A 9 8.10 16.74 5.79
N VAL A 10 7.48 15.65 6.24
CA VAL A 10 7.68 15.09 7.58
C VAL A 10 8.70 13.95 7.58
N SER A 11 8.76 13.18 6.50
CA SER A 11 9.71 12.09 6.29
C SER A 11 9.85 11.80 4.80
N MET A 12 10.95 11.20 4.40
CA MET A 12 11.16 10.65 3.06
C MET A 12 12.28 9.61 3.09
N GLY A 13 12.27 8.69 2.14
CA GLY A 13 13.33 7.72 1.98
C GLY A 13 14.58 8.32 1.35
N ASP A 14 15.76 7.93 1.82
CA ASP A 14 17.06 8.44 1.36
C ASP A 14 17.34 8.12 -0.12
N SER A 15 16.72 7.07 -0.65
CA SER A 15 16.81 6.70 -2.07
C SER A 15 15.73 7.36 -2.95
N SER A 16 14.81 8.13 -2.37
CA SER A 16 13.71 8.74 -3.12
C SER A 16 14.19 9.80 -4.11
N PRO A 17 13.51 9.97 -5.26
CA PRO A 17 13.80 11.03 -6.22
C PRO A 17 13.78 12.43 -5.59
N ALA A 18 12.88 12.66 -4.66
CA ALA A 18 12.77 13.94 -3.96
C ALA A 18 13.99 14.25 -3.07
N PHE A 19 14.49 13.24 -2.33
CA PHE A 19 15.70 13.37 -1.51
C PHE A 19 16.93 13.60 -2.38
N LYS A 20 17.12 12.79 -3.43
CA LYS A 20 18.22 12.94 -4.41
C LYS A 20 18.23 14.31 -5.07
N ALA A 21 17.05 14.90 -5.29
CA ALA A 21 16.91 16.24 -5.85
C ALA A 21 17.16 17.37 -4.83
N GLY A 22 17.25 17.07 -3.55
CA GLY A 22 17.53 18.05 -2.50
C GLY A 22 16.29 18.63 -1.81
N ILE A 23 15.17 17.93 -1.82
CA ILE A 23 14.05 18.17 -0.90
C ILE A 23 14.40 17.52 0.44
N PHE A 24 14.13 18.20 1.55
CA PHE A 24 14.47 17.70 2.87
C PHE A 24 13.30 17.80 3.86
N LYS A 25 13.40 17.03 4.92
CA LYS A 25 12.46 17.11 6.05
C LYS A 25 12.38 18.55 6.58
N GLY A 26 11.16 19.02 6.77
CA GLY A 26 10.87 20.38 7.23
C GLY A 26 10.56 21.37 6.11
N ASP A 27 10.84 21.04 4.84
CA ASP A 27 10.45 21.87 3.71
C ASP A 27 8.92 22.04 3.66
N GLU A 28 8.47 23.24 3.41
CA GLU A 28 7.07 23.53 3.15
C GLU A 28 6.86 23.56 1.63
N ILE A 29 5.99 22.70 1.11
CA ILE A 29 5.68 22.65 -0.32
C ILE A 29 4.68 23.75 -0.65
N LEU A 30 5.06 24.65 -1.53
CA LEU A 30 4.24 25.79 -1.93
C LEU A 30 3.55 25.57 -3.26
N GLU A 31 4.24 24.94 -4.23
CA GLU A 31 3.81 24.90 -5.62
C GLU A 31 4.43 23.69 -6.33
N ILE A 32 3.69 23.07 -7.24
CA ILE A 32 4.14 22.02 -8.14
C ILE A 32 3.79 22.44 -9.58
N ASP A 33 4.78 22.53 -10.46
CA ASP A 33 4.63 22.92 -11.87
C ASP A 33 3.77 24.17 -12.07
N ASN A 34 4.06 25.22 -11.30
CA ASN A 34 3.34 26.51 -11.26
C ASN A 34 1.89 26.44 -10.73
N ASN A 35 1.48 25.32 -10.14
CA ASN A 35 0.20 25.20 -9.46
C ASN A 35 0.40 25.28 -7.95
N GLU A 36 -0.26 26.24 -7.31
CA GLU A 36 -0.18 26.43 -5.87
C GLU A 36 -0.86 25.29 -5.11
N ILE A 37 -0.24 24.85 -4.01
CA ILE A 37 -0.82 23.88 -3.09
C ILE A 37 -1.91 24.56 -2.27
N THR A 38 -3.12 24.00 -2.31
CA THR A 38 -4.23 24.42 -1.46
C THR A 38 -3.83 24.32 0.02
N GLN A 39 -4.13 25.33 0.82
CA GLN A 39 -3.84 25.32 2.24
C GLN A 39 -4.97 24.67 3.06
N GLY A 40 -4.64 24.18 4.25
CA GLY A 40 -5.62 23.60 5.16
C GLY A 40 -5.90 22.12 4.90
N ILE A 41 -7.11 21.67 5.19
CA ILE A 41 -7.51 20.26 5.12
C ILE A 41 -7.30 19.66 3.73
N GLY A 42 -7.47 20.43 2.66
CA GLY A 42 -7.29 19.97 1.27
C GLY A 42 -5.84 20.00 0.76
N ALA A 43 -4.86 20.38 1.57
CA ALA A 43 -3.47 20.52 1.12
C ALA A 43 -2.88 19.20 0.61
N TYR A 44 -3.08 18.10 1.33
CA TYR A 44 -2.60 16.78 0.95
C TYR A 44 -3.29 16.26 -0.32
N ASP A 45 -4.61 16.40 -0.42
CA ASP A 45 -5.35 15.97 -1.62
C ASP A 45 -4.96 16.79 -2.85
N SER A 46 -4.68 18.09 -2.67
CA SER A 46 -4.15 18.94 -3.72
C SER A 46 -2.80 18.46 -4.22
N TYR A 47 -1.89 18.15 -3.30
CA TYR A 47 -0.58 17.57 -3.61
C TYR A 47 -0.71 16.24 -4.36
N VAL A 48 -1.50 15.29 -3.85
CA VAL A 48 -1.69 13.98 -4.49
C VAL A 48 -2.17 14.14 -5.93
N ARG A 49 -3.18 14.96 -6.17
CA ARG A 49 -3.68 15.21 -7.55
C ARG A 49 -2.63 15.82 -8.49
N MET A 50 -1.68 16.58 -7.96
CA MET A 50 -0.64 17.20 -8.77
C MET A 50 0.51 16.28 -9.12
N ILE A 51 0.82 15.30 -8.24
CA ILE A 51 1.88 14.32 -8.49
C ILE A 51 1.36 13.02 -9.11
N ASP A 52 0.07 12.73 -8.96
CA ASP A 52 -0.57 11.51 -9.49
C ASP A 52 -0.99 11.73 -10.95
N ARG A 53 0.00 11.97 -11.79
CA ARG A 53 -0.17 12.20 -13.23
C ARG A 53 0.72 11.24 -13.99
N ASP A 54 0.13 10.50 -14.91
CA ASP A 54 0.87 9.59 -15.78
C ASP A 54 1.83 10.34 -16.71
N ASN A 55 2.96 9.73 -17.02
CA ASN A 55 3.95 10.19 -18.01
C ASN A 55 4.57 11.57 -17.75
N ILE A 56 4.74 11.96 -16.48
CA ILE A 56 5.51 13.14 -16.13
C ILE A 56 6.92 12.73 -15.73
N ASP A 57 7.91 13.07 -16.56
CA ASP A 57 9.32 12.75 -16.28
C ASP A 57 9.95 13.65 -15.23
N THR A 58 9.44 14.86 -15.06
CA THR A 58 10.07 15.84 -14.18
C THR A 58 9.04 16.80 -13.59
N TYR A 59 9.14 17.01 -12.28
CA TYR A 59 8.37 18.02 -11.55
C TYR A 59 9.23 19.19 -11.14
N ARG A 60 8.71 20.40 -11.20
CA ARG A 60 9.29 21.60 -10.59
C ARG A 60 8.54 21.89 -9.29
N ILE A 61 9.21 21.67 -8.17
CA ILE A 61 8.61 21.83 -6.85
C ILE A 61 9.20 23.06 -6.18
N LYS A 62 8.33 24.00 -5.82
CA LYS A 62 8.72 25.19 -5.08
C LYS A 62 8.52 24.96 -3.59
N VAL A 63 9.58 25.09 -2.82
CA VAL A 63 9.57 24.87 -1.37
C VAL A 63 10.02 26.12 -0.62
N LEU A 64 9.51 26.29 0.59
CA LEU A 64 10.00 27.26 1.55
C LEU A 64 10.87 26.52 2.58
N ARG A 65 12.16 26.91 2.64
CA ARG A 65 13.16 26.38 3.59
C ARG A 65 13.90 27.55 4.24
N ASN A 66 13.91 27.63 5.58
CA ASN A 66 14.61 28.68 6.33
C ASN A 66 14.27 30.10 5.84
N ALA A 67 12.98 30.36 5.59
CA ALA A 67 12.47 31.61 5.04
C ALA A 67 12.92 31.95 3.59
N GLU A 68 13.61 31.06 2.90
CA GLU A 68 13.98 31.20 1.48
C GLU A 68 13.09 30.27 0.61
N ILE A 69 12.67 30.82 -0.53
CA ILE A 69 11.95 30.03 -1.54
C ILE A 69 12.96 29.42 -2.50
N LYS A 70 12.88 28.10 -2.68
CA LYS A 70 13.72 27.33 -3.60
C LYS A 70 12.84 26.59 -4.60
N THR A 71 13.26 26.60 -5.86
CA THR A 71 12.64 25.75 -6.89
C THR A 71 13.55 24.56 -7.16
N ILE A 72 13.04 23.37 -6.92
CA ILE A 72 13.77 22.12 -7.02
C ILE A 72 13.17 21.30 -8.16
N LYS A 73 14.02 20.82 -9.06
CA LYS A 73 13.65 19.96 -10.16
C LYS A 73 13.81 18.50 -9.72
N VAL A 74 12.70 17.77 -9.67
CA VAL A 74 12.66 16.36 -9.25
C VAL A 74 12.40 15.50 -10.47
N GLN A 75 13.33 14.61 -10.80
CA GLN A 75 13.15 13.57 -11.82
C GLN A 75 12.22 12.51 -11.25
N SER A 76 11.11 12.18 -11.93
CA SER A 76 10.26 11.08 -11.52
C SER A 76 10.93 9.74 -11.81
N GLU A 77 10.65 8.76 -10.99
CA GLU A 77 11.02 7.36 -11.25
C GLU A 77 9.73 6.55 -11.33
N GLN A 78 9.65 5.67 -12.33
CA GLN A 78 8.54 4.75 -12.44
C GLN A 78 8.71 3.67 -11.36
N ARG A 79 7.74 3.55 -10.48
CA ARG A 79 7.71 2.58 -9.38
C ARG A 79 6.36 1.88 -9.34
N CYS A 80 6.34 0.65 -8.83
CA CYS A 80 5.08 -0.01 -8.53
C CYS A 80 4.32 0.81 -7.48
N ARG A 81 3.03 1.06 -7.77
CA ARG A 81 2.14 1.79 -6.86
C ARG A 81 1.41 0.78 -5.99
N PHE A 82 1.79 0.73 -4.71
CA PHE A 82 1.05 -0.01 -3.71
C PHE A 82 0.59 0.94 -2.61
N ASN A 83 -0.68 0.86 -2.26
CA ASN A 83 -1.23 1.59 -1.14
C ASN A 83 -1.22 0.69 0.10
N PHE A 84 -0.99 1.28 1.26
CA PHE A 84 -1.14 0.58 2.52
C PHE A 84 -1.93 1.45 3.51
N PHE A 85 -2.64 0.79 4.42
CA PHE A 85 -3.48 1.42 5.41
C PHE A 85 -3.25 0.78 6.78
N ILE A 86 -3.52 1.55 7.82
CA ILE A 86 -3.57 1.05 9.19
C ILE A 86 -5.02 1.07 9.63
N ASP A 87 -5.54 -0.09 9.99
CA ASP A 87 -6.86 -0.23 10.60
C ASP A 87 -6.75 0.08 12.10
N LEU A 88 -7.17 1.28 12.48
CA LEU A 88 -7.05 1.80 13.83
C LEU A 88 -8.02 1.13 14.83
N ASP A 89 -9.08 0.53 14.34
CA ASP A 89 -10.12 -0.11 15.14
C ASP A 89 -9.81 -1.60 15.40
N ASN A 90 -8.81 -2.15 14.70
CA ASN A 90 -8.41 -3.54 14.81
C ASN A 90 -7.14 -3.71 15.66
N ASP A 91 -7.31 -4.20 16.88
CA ASP A 91 -6.21 -4.46 17.83
C ASP A 91 -5.72 -5.94 17.80
N THR A 92 -6.02 -6.70 16.77
CA THR A 92 -5.41 -8.02 16.54
C THR A 92 -3.96 -7.86 16.07
N PHE A 93 -3.18 -8.93 16.05
CA PHE A 93 -1.84 -8.93 15.45
C PHE A 93 -1.96 -9.52 14.04
N ASN A 94 -2.19 -8.66 13.04
CA ASN A 94 -2.51 -9.10 11.69
C ASN A 94 -2.08 -8.09 10.61
N ALA A 95 -1.71 -8.63 9.44
CA ALA A 95 -1.57 -7.91 8.18
C ALA A 95 -2.26 -8.72 7.08
N PHE A 96 -2.74 -8.09 6.04
CA PHE A 96 -3.29 -8.79 4.88
C PHE A 96 -3.29 -7.92 3.63
N ALA A 97 -3.14 -8.58 2.48
CA ALA A 97 -3.34 -8.02 1.16
C ALA A 97 -4.79 -8.24 0.68
N ASN A 98 -5.38 -7.27 -0.01
CA ASN A 98 -6.73 -7.39 -0.58
C ASN A 98 -6.77 -7.34 -2.11
N GLY A 99 -5.61 -7.33 -2.76
CA GLY A 99 -5.47 -7.24 -4.22
C GLY A 99 -5.17 -5.83 -4.74
N GLU A 100 -5.44 -4.77 -3.96
CA GLU A 100 -5.20 -3.36 -4.33
C GLU A 100 -4.30 -2.66 -3.32
N TYR A 101 -4.40 -3.01 -2.06
CA TYR A 101 -3.64 -2.43 -0.96
C TYR A 101 -3.32 -3.46 0.11
N ILE A 102 -2.43 -3.08 1.01
CA ILE A 102 -2.04 -3.86 2.19
C ILE A 102 -2.63 -3.17 3.42
N VAL A 103 -3.24 -3.94 4.31
CA VAL A 103 -3.79 -3.43 5.57
C VAL A 103 -3.02 -4.03 6.74
N PHE A 104 -2.58 -3.16 7.63
CA PHE A 104 -1.99 -3.54 8.91
C PHE A 104 -2.98 -3.21 10.03
N SER A 105 -3.18 -4.12 10.95
CA SER A 105 -3.88 -3.81 12.19
C SER A 105 -3.06 -2.81 13.03
N LEU A 106 -3.69 -2.08 13.93
CA LEU A 106 -3.01 -1.11 14.79
C LEU A 106 -1.88 -1.76 15.61
N ARG A 107 -2.10 -2.96 16.12
CA ARG A 107 -1.11 -3.69 16.91
C ARG A 107 0.08 -4.15 16.07
N MET A 108 -0.16 -4.65 14.87
CA MET A 108 0.90 -4.99 13.91
C MET A 108 1.69 -3.75 13.53
N ALA A 109 1.03 -2.65 13.18
CA ALA A 109 1.70 -1.42 12.80
C ALA A 109 2.61 -0.87 13.92
N LYS A 110 2.19 -0.93 15.17
CA LYS A 110 3.03 -0.54 16.32
C LYS A 110 4.28 -1.42 16.45
N TRP A 111 4.15 -2.72 16.21
CA TRP A 111 5.29 -3.64 16.24
C TRP A 111 6.26 -3.37 15.11
N LEU A 112 5.76 -3.16 13.89
CA LEU A 112 6.57 -2.86 12.70
C LEU A 112 7.42 -1.58 12.87
N LEU A 113 6.98 -0.62 13.69
CA LEU A 113 7.76 0.59 13.99
C LEU A 113 8.99 0.32 14.87
N MET A 114 9.10 -0.86 15.47
CA MET A 114 10.21 -1.24 16.38
C MET A 114 11.17 -2.24 15.76
N ASP A 115 10.82 -2.81 14.59
CA ASP A 115 11.60 -3.85 13.91
C ASP A 115 11.57 -3.63 12.38
N ASP A 116 12.57 -2.93 11.87
CA ASP A 116 12.68 -2.60 10.45
C ASP A 116 12.80 -3.85 9.56
N ILE A 117 13.49 -4.89 10.03
CA ILE A 117 13.67 -6.14 9.28
C ILE A 117 12.35 -6.92 9.26
N GLY A 118 11.73 -7.09 10.43
CA GLY A 118 10.42 -7.73 10.52
C GLY A 118 9.36 -6.98 9.71
N ALA A 119 9.41 -5.64 9.71
CA ALA A 119 8.55 -4.81 8.89
C ALA A 119 8.75 -5.09 7.39
N ALA A 120 10.00 -5.13 6.93
CA ALA A 120 10.33 -5.40 5.54
C ALA A 120 9.84 -6.80 5.11
N ILE A 121 10.03 -7.82 5.94
CA ILE A 121 9.59 -9.20 5.66
C ILE A 121 8.06 -9.26 5.53
N VAL A 122 7.31 -8.76 6.51
CA VAL A 122 5.84 -8.79 6.47
C VAL A 122 5.33 -8.00 5.27
N PHE A 123 5.89 -6.81 5.01
CA PHE A 123 5.49 -5.99 3.88
C PHE A 123 5.76 -6.67 2.55
N ALA A 124 6.93 -7.28 2.38
CA ALA A 124 7.30 -7.99 1.15
C ALA A 124 6.40 -9.21 0.90
N HIS A 125 6.03 -9.96 1.96
CA HIS A 125 5.12 -11.08 1.87
C HIS A 125 3.71 -10.65 1.40
N GLU A 126 3.12 -9.65 2.04
CA GLU A 126 1.81 -9.13 1.65
C GLU A 126 1.82 -8.51 0.24
N LEU A 127 2.94 -7.86 -0.12
CA LEU A 127 3.15 -7.31 -1.45
C LEU A 127 3.19 -8.43 -2.50
N ALA A 128 3.82 -9.55 -2.20
CA ALA A 128 3.88 -10.72 -3.07
C ALA A 128 2.49 -11.30 -3.36
N HIS A 129 1.61 -11.37 -2.35
CA HIS A 129 0.22 -11.78 -2.55
C HIS A 129 -0.54 -10.86 -3.53
N ASN A 130 -0.34 -9.55 -3.43
CA ASN A 130 -0.94 -8.60 -4.35
C ASN A 130 -0.34 -8.71 -5.77
N ALA A 131 0.99 -8.80 -5.87
CA ALA A 131 1.70 -8.89 -7.16
C ALA A 131 1.32 -10.15 -7.96
N ASN A 132 1.17 -11.28 -7.28
CA ASN A 132 0.76 -12.55 -7.89
C ASN A 132 -0.76 -12.74 -8.03
N HIS A 133 -1.54 -11.71 -7.67
CA HIS A 133 -3.00 -11.76 -7.74
C HIS A 133 -3.64 -12.90 -6.93
N HIS A 134 -3.00 -13.36 -5.86
CA HIS A 134 -3.48 -14.46 -5.02
C HIS A 134 -4.86 -14.19 -4.42
N VAL A 135 -5.15 -12.92 -4.06
CA VAL A 135 -6.46 -12.51 -3.55
C VAL A 135 -7.58 -12.77 -4.57
N ARG A 136 -7.32 -12.47 -5.85
CA ARG A 136 -8.27 -12.75 -6.94
C ARG A 136 -8.47 -14.26 -7.13
N ALA A 137 -7.40 -15.04 -7.10
CA ALA A 137 -7.46 -16.49 -7.18
C ALA A 137 -8.24 -17.08 -6.00
N LYS A 138 -8.01 -16.60 -4.78
CA LYS A 138 -8.76 -16.98 -3.57
C LYS A 138 -10.26 -16.70 -3.71
N THR A 139 -10.65 -15.54 -4.22
CA THR A 139 -12.05 -15.19 -4.44
C THR A 139 -12.69 -16.08 -5.50
N GLN A 140 -11.97 -16.42 -6.56
CA GLN A 140 -12.43 -17.36 -7.58
C GLN A 140 -12.61 -18.77 -7.00
N ASN A 141 -11.68 -19.24 -6.17
CA ASN A 141 -11.76 -20.52 -5.49
C ASN A 141 -12.94 -20.58 -4.51
N ALA A 142 -13.20 -19.51 -3.76
CA ALA A 142 -14.37 -19.41 -2.89
C ALA A 142 -15.68 -19.49 -3.68
N SER A 143 -15.76 -18.82 -4.82
CA SER A 143 -16.94 -18.87 -5.70
C SER A 143 -17.12 -20.26 -6.34
N ALA A 144 -16.03 -20.90 -6.76
CA ALA A 144 -16.06 -22.26 -7.26
C ALA A 144 -16.49 -23.26 -6.18
N GLY A 145 -15.95 -23.12 -4.95
CA GLY A 145 -16.34 -23.92 -3.80
C GLY A 145 -17.82 -23.75 -3.45
N ALA A 146 -18.35 -22.52 -3.49
CA ALA A 146 -19.77 -22.26 -3.30
C ALA A 146 -20.64 -22.96 -4.33
N LEU A 147 -20.23 -22.93 -5.61
CA LEU A 147 -20.97 -23.62 -6.69
C LEU A 147 -20.97 -25.14 -6.50
N VAL A 148 -19.82 -25.73 -6.19
CA VAL A 148 -19.71 -27.17 -5.89
C VAL A 148 -20.55 -27.53 -4.67
N GLY A 149 -20.48 -26.75 -3.60
CA GLY A 149 -21.31 -26.93 -2.40
C GLY A 149 -22.81 -26.84 -2.72
N LEU A 150 -23.22 -25.87 -3.53
CA LEU A 150 -24.61 -25.75 -3.96
C LEU A 150 -25.09 -27.00 -4.73
N LEU A 151 -24.30 -27.46 -5.72
CA LEU A 151 -24.66 -28.66 -6.51
C LEU A 151 -24.77 -29.92 -5.63
N PHE A 152 -23.81 -30.08 -4.71
CA PHE A 152 -23.88 -31.18 -3.74
C PHE A 152 -25.07 -31.05 -2.79
N GLY A 153 -25.34 -29.84 -2.30
CA GLY A 153 -26.46 -29.53 -1.44
C GLY A 153 -27.82 -29.79 -2.07
N LEU A 154 -27.98 -29.56 -3.38
CA LEU A 154 -29.18 -29.95 -4.13
C LEU A 154 -29.37 -31.45 -4.15
N TYR A 155 -28.27 -32.22 -4.22
CA TYR A 155 -28.34 -33.69 -4.18
C TYR A 155 -28.72 -34.22 -2.80
N VAL A 156 -28.21 -33.62 -1.71
CA VAL A 156 -28.47 -34.07 -0.32
C VAL A 156 -29.67 -33.36 0.35
N GLY A 157 -30.27 -32.36 -0.30
CA GLY A 157 -31.47 -31.65 0.18
C GLY A 157 -31.18 -30.44 1.09
N PHE A 158 -29.92 -29.98 1.20
CA PHE A 158 -29.50 -28.82 2.01
C PHE A 158 -28.65 -27.82 1.21
N PRO A 159 -29.18 -27.22 0.13
CA PRO A 159 -28.35 -26.42 -0.80
C PRO A 159 -27.75 -25.16 -0.18
N GLY A 160 -28.42 -24.49 0.73
CA GLY A 160 -27.94 -23.28 1.39
C GLY A 160 -26.73 -23.55 2.27
N ASP A 161 -26.85 -24.53 3.16
CA ASP A 161 -25.80 -24.93 4.12
C ASP A 161 -24.55 -25.45 3.40
N MET A 162 -24.73 -26.26 2.36
CA MET A 162 -23.63 -26.82 1.58
C MET A 162 -22.94 -25.75 0.71
N MET A 163 -23.67 -24.76 0.21
CA MET A 163 -23.10 -23.61 -0.49
C MET A 163 -22.19 -22.79 0.44
N GLU A 164 -22.65 -22.50 1.65
CA GLU A 164 -21.88 -21.74 2.65
C GLU A 164 -20.63 -22.52 3.09
N ILE A 165 -20.75 -23.82 3.34
CA ILE A 165 -19.62 -24.71 3.65
C ILE A 165 -18.62 -24.73 2.49
N GLY A 166 -19.08 -24.89 1.24
CA GLY A 166 -18.21 -24.89 0.07
C GLY A 166 -17.48 -23.55 -0.11
N GLN A 167 -18.18 -22.44 0.10
CA GLN A 167 -17.58 -21.11 0.07
C GLN A 167 -16.53 -20.94 1.17
N SER A 168 -16.82 -21.37 2.39
CA SER A 168 -15.89 -21.25 3.52
C SER A 168 -14.62 -22.07 3.28
N ILE A 169 -14.72 -23.29 2.76
CA ILE A 169 -13.57 -24.12 2.42
C ILE A 169 -12.71 -23.45 1.35
N GLY A 170 -13.33 -22.87 0.31
CA GLY A 170 -12.61 -22.15 -0.74
C GLY A 170 -11.97 -20.82 -0.29
N ALA A 171 -12.44 -20.26 0.83
CA ALA A 171 -12.03 -18.94 1.34
C ALA A 171 -11.06 -19.00 2.53
N THR A 172 -10.86 -20.16 3.18
CA THR A 172 -10.27 -20.24 4.53
C THR A 172 -8.79 -19.94 4.63
N SER A 173 -8.03 -20.02 3.55
CA SER A 173 -6.62 -19.62 3.54
C SER A 173 -6.14 -19.47 2.09
N PHE A 174 -5.01 -18.86 1.89
CA PHE A 174 -4.26 -19.10 0.66
C PHE A 174 -3.84 -20.56 0.64
N SER A 175 -3.78 -21.17 -0.55
CA SER A 175 -3.25 -22.52 -0.64
C SER A 175 -1.77 -22.53 -0.22
N ILE A 176 -1.25 -23.67 0.20
CA ILE A 176 0.17 -23.82 0.55
C ILE A 176 1.06 -23.36 -0.61
N GLU A 177 0.62 -23.60 -1.85
CA GLU A 177 1.32 -23.17 -3.04
C GLU A 177 1.42 -21.63 -3.10
N TYR A 178 0.34 -20.91 -2.82
CA TYR A 178 0.34 -19.45 -2.83
C TYR A 178 1.15 -18.83 -1.69
N GLU A 179 1.15 -19.46 -0.51
CA GLU A 179 2.03 -19.06 0.59
C GLU A 179 3.50 -19.26 0.21
N ASN A 180 3.85 -20.42 -0.37
CA ASN A 180 5.20 -20.67 -0.86
C ASN A 180 5.62 -19.68 -1.96
N GLU A 181 4.74 -19.38 -2.91
CA GLU A 181 5.02 -18.39 -3.96
C GLU A 181 5.23 -16.99 -3.36
N ALA A 182 4.41 -16.61 -2.36
CA ALA A 182 4.57 -15.32 -1.67
C ALA A 182 5.89 -15.27 -0.91
N ASP A 183 6.28 -16.35 -0.23
CA ASP A 183 7.55 -16.44 0.48
C ASP A 183 8.74 -16.30 -0.49
N TYR A 184 8.74 -17.04 -1.61
CA TYR A 184 9.83 -16.93 -2.61
C TYR A 184 9.92 -15.53 -3.22
N LEU A 185 8.79 -14.96 -3.62
CA LEU A 185 8.78 -13.62 -4.21
C LEU A 185 9.15 -12.55 -3.17
N SER A 186 8.77 -12.74 -1.92
CA SER A 186 9.14 -11.80 -0.84
C SER A 186 10.64 -11.76 -0.62
N MET A 187 11.33 -12.89 -0.68
CA MET A 187 12.79 -12.95 -0.62
C MET A 187 13.46 -12.22 -1.78
N ASP A 188 12.94 -12.38 -3.00
CA ASP A 188 13.44 -11.63 -4.16
C ASP A 188 13.21 -10.12 -4.03
N ILE A 189 12.04 -9.70 -3.56
CA ILE A 189 11.72 -8.29 -3.27
C ILE A 189 12.69 -7.72 -2.23
N LEU A 190 12.97 -8.46 -1.15
CA LEU A 190 13.87 -8.04 -0.09
C LEU A 190 15.32 -7.90 -0.62
N ALA A 191 15.82 -8.90 -1.33
CA ALA A 191 17.15 -8.86 -1.92
C ALA A 191 17.33 -7.68 -2.89
N GLN A 192 16.36 -7.43 -3.78
CA GLN A 192 16.37 -6.28 -4.69
C GLN A 192 16.25 -4.93 -3.96
N SER A 193 15.69 -4.93 -2.75
CA SER A 193 15.56 -3.74 -1.89
C SER A 193 16.81 -3.50 -1.02
N GLY A 194 17.80 -4.41 -1.06
CA GLY A 194 19.06 -4.29 -0.33
C GLY A 194 19.03 -4.89 1.09
N TYR A 195 18.06 -5.75 1.36
CA TYR A 195 18.05 -6.59 2.56
C TYR A 195 18.74 -7.93 2.23
N ASP A 196 19.70 -8.32 3.07
CA ASP A 196 20.46 -9.58 2.99
C ASP A 196 19.88 -10.64 3.94
#